data_7bf3931833910aceffdc28f5557eab02
#
_entry.id   7bf3931833910aceffdc28f5557eab02
#
_cell.length_a   1.000
_cell.length_b   1.000
_cell.length_c   1.000
_cell.angle_alpha   90.00
_cell.angle_beta   90.00
_cell.angle_gamma   90.00
#
_symmetry.space_group_name_H-M   'P 1'
#
loop_
_entity.id
_entity.type
_entity.pdbx_description
1 polymer ?
#
loop_
_entity_poly.entity_id
_entity_poly.type
_entity_poly.pdbx_seq_one_letter_code
_entity_poly.pdbx_strand_id
1 'polypeptide(L)'
;MSKNVSDQLVEMLVQAGVKRVYAITGDSLNPVNDAIRRDGRLEWIHVRHEESAAYAASMDAELNGIGCCMGSSGPGHVHLINGLYDANRSGNPVIAIASTCATHKFGTHWFQETNPFLLFQDCSKYVYVANTPKQFTTMMQRAIQTAINEKGVAVLGLPGDVAGADLEEVPTATQTFLAKPVVRPSDSELDKLSAVLNDAKNKKIALYCGHGCQYAVKEVEQLAETLKAPIVASFRGKIFFDRTDSPYIAGMNGLLGHRSGYDACAKADVLVMLGTDFPYAEFLPKKNIIIQIDERPDIIGRRAKVDYGFAGDVKDTITALLPKLTPRTDDSFLKDIHKEYLDLEKSLDDYTKRKLKRTK
;
A
#
# COMPACT_ATOMS: atom_id res chain seq x y z
N MET A 1 28.58 28.22 0.97
CA MET A 1 27.49 28.52 1.91
C MET A 1 27.39 27.31 2.86
N SER A 2 27.20 27.57 4.15
CA SER A 2 26.90 26.50 5.10
C SER A 2 25.61 25.79 4.68
N LYS A 3 25.57 24.47 4.89
CA LYS A 3 24.37 23.65 4.60
C LYS A 3 23.34 23.93 5.68
N ASN A 4 22.11 24.25 5.30
CA ASN A 4 21.01 24.42 6.24
C ASN A 4 20.14 23.16 6.36
N VAL A 5 19.14 23.20 7.27
CA VAL A 5 18.22 22.06 7.51
C VAL A 5 17.43 21.69 6.25
N SER A 6 17.01 22.68 5.46
CA SER A 6 16.26 22.41 4.21
C SER A 6 17.14 21.76 3.15
N ASP A 7 18.41 22.14 3.03
CA ASP A 7 19.36 21.45 2.13
C ASP A 7 19.56 20.00 2.56
N GLN A 8 19.61 19.74 3.86
CA GLN A 8 19.70 18.39 4.39
C GLN A 8 18.41 17.57 4.13
N LEU A 9 17.24 18.21 4.26
CA LEU A 9 15.96 17.58 3.94
C LEU A 9 15.94 17.08 2.49
N VAL A 10 16.31 17.96 1.53
CA VAL A 10 16.37 17.60 0.11
C VAL A 10 17.31 16.43 -0.12
N GLU A 11 18.51 16.48 0.44
CA GLU A 11 19.49 15.40 0.32
C GLU A 11 18.95 14.05 0.83
N MET A 12 18.29 14.04 1.99
CA MET A 12 17.74 12.83 2.59
C MET A 12 16.56 12.27 1.77
N LEU A 13 15.69 13.13 1.23
CA LEU A 13 14.59 12.72 0.37
C LEU A 13 15.12 12.08 -0.94
N VAL A 14 16.12 12.70 -1.56
CA VAL A 14 16.77 12.15 -2.77
C VAL A 14 17.40 10.78 -2.49
N GLN A 15 18.14 10.66 -1.38
CA GLN A 15 18.78 9.40 -0.98
C GLN A 15 17.75 8.30 -0.66
N ALA A 16 16.57 8.67 -0.17
CA ALA A 16 15.46 7.74 0.07
C ALA A 16 14.76 7.29 -1.23
N GLY A 17 15.07 7.91 -2.37
CA GLY A 17 14.48 7.59 -3.66
C GLY A 17 13.26 8.44 -4.04
N VAL A 18 12.93 9.46 -3.25
CA VAL A 18 11.88 10.42 -3.60
C VAL A 18 12.29 11.18 -4.86
N LYS A 19 11.37 11.31 -5.81
CA LYS A 19 11.58 12.04 -7.06
C LYS A 19 10.76 13.32 -7.13
N ARG A 20 9.59 13.32 -6.49
CA ARG A 20 8.60 14.39 -6.54
C ARG A 20 8.13 14.78 -5.16
N VAL A 21 7.86 16.06 -4.98
CA VAL A 21 7.23 16.62 -3.79
C VAL A 21 5.92 17.26 -4.20
N TYR A 22 4.82 16.78 -3.65
CA TYR A 22 3.47 17.29 -3.92
C TYR A 22 3.07 18.26 -2.82
N ALA A 23 2.81 19.53 -3.16
CA ALA A 23 2.52 20.54 -2.15
C ALA A 23 1.89 21.83 -2.72
N ILE A 24 1.45 22.69 -1.82
CA ILE A 24 1.21 24.12 -2.07
C ILE A 24 2.28 24.91 -1.36
N THR A 25 2.77 25.96 -2.00
CA THR A 25 3.73 26.88 -1.39
C THR A 25 3.10 27.64 -0.22
N GLY A 26 3.89 27.96 0.79
CA GLY A 26 3.47 28.73 1.95
C GLY A 26 4.70 29.32 2.66
N ASP A 27 4.50 30.36 3.45
CA ASP A 27 5.57 31.10 4.11
C ASP A 27 6.49 30.25 4.99
N SER A 28 5.91 29.32 5.75
CA SER A 28 6.69 28.41 6.60
C SER A 28 7.48 27.34 5.81
N LEU A 29 7.17 27.15 4.52
CA LEU A 29 7.89 26.25 3.61
C LEU A 29 8.92 26.97 2.72
N ASN A 30 9.05 28.31 2.80
CA ASN A 30 9.95 29.06 1.92
C ASN A 30 11.39 28.54 1.91
N PRO A 31 12.04 28.22 3.05
CA PRO A 31 13.38 27.65 3.03
C PRO A 31 13.46 26.31 2.27
N VAL A 32 12.43 25.45 2.42
CA VAL A 32 12.35 24.15 1.76
C VAL A 32 12.13 24.33 0.25
N ASN A 33 11.22 25.22 -0.15
CA ASN A 33 10.96 25.52 -1.56
C ASN A 33 12.22 26.01 -2.26
N ASP A 34 12.98 26.90 -1.61
CA ASP A 34 14.22 27.43 -2.18
C ASP A 34 15.31 26.36 -2.26
N ALA A 35 15.42 25.49 -1.25
CA ALA A 35 16.36 24.36 -1.27
C ALA A 35 16.05 23.39 -2.42
N ILE A 36 14.79 23.01 -2.63
CA ILE A 36 14.38 22.17 -3.76
C ILE A 36 14.70 22.83 -5.10
N ARG A 37 14.37 24.12 -5.23
CA ARG A 37 14.65 24.90 -6.43
C ARG A 37 16.16 24.98 -6.76
N ARG A 38 17.01 25.16 -5.75
CA ARG A 38 18.48 25.26 -5.92
C ARG A 38 19.11 23.92 -6.24
N ASP A 39 18.64 22.85 -5.60
CA ASP A 39 19.17 21.50 -5.78
C ASP A 39 18.79 20.90 -7.14
N GLY A 40 17.53 21.01 -7.55
CA GLY A 40 17.01 20.59 -8.86
C GLY A 40 16.85 19.07 -9.07
N ARG A 41 17.19 18.23 -8.10
CA ARG A 41 16.99 16.76 -8.19
C ARG A 41 15.58 16.32 -7.84
N LEU A 42 14.85 17.11 -7.05
CA LEU A 42 13.45 16.88 -6.71
C LEU A 42 12.55 17.76 -7.58
N GLU A 43 11.53 17.18 -8.17
CA GLU A 43 10.49 17.91 -8.89
C GLU A 43 9.43 18.41 -7.90
N TRP A 44 9.15 19.72 -7.89
CA TRP A 44 8.04 20.29 -7.13
C TRP A 44 6.77 20.26 -7.96
N ILE A 45 5.79 19.46 -7.54
CA ILE A 45 4.47 19.38 -8.18
C ILE A 45 3.48 20.23 -7.39
N HIS A 46 3.15 21.39 -7.95
CA HIS A 46 2.17 22.28 -7.34
C HIS A 46 0.76 21.75 -7.53
N VAL A 47 0.05 21.57 -6.42
CA VAL A 47 -1.35 21.11 -6.40
C VAL A 47 -2.28 22.28 -6.06
N ARG A 48 -3.59 22.06 -6.14
CA ARG A 48 -4.60 23.07 -5.78
C ARG A 48 -5.17 22.90 -4.36
N HIS A 49 -4.90 21.75 -3.74
CA HIS A 49 -5.31 21.41 -2.38
C HIS A 49 -4.37 20.35 -1.81
N GLU A 50 -3.97 20.46 -0.56
CA GLU A 50 -2.98 19.58 0.04
C GLU A 50 -3.50 18.13 0.22
N GLU A 51 -4.81 17.96 0.34
CA GLU A 51 -5.41 16.62 0.29
C GLU A 51 -5.04 15.89 -1.01
N SER A 52 -5.12 16.59 -2.14
CA SER A 52 -4.70 16.04 -3.44
C SER A 52 -3.19 15.75 -3.48
N ALA A 53 -2.38 16.55 -2.76
CA ALA A 53 -0.95 16.28 -2.61
C ALA A 53 -0.70 14.97 -1.89
N ALA A 54 -1.43 14.70 -0.82
CA ALA A 54 -1.28 13.46 -0.05
C ALA A 54 -1.72 12.22 -0.84
N TYR A 55 -2.83 12.31 -1.60
CA TYR A 55 -3.24 11.24 -2.52
C TYR A 55 -2.21 11.01 -3.63
N ALA A 56 -1.68 12.07 -4.23
CA ALA A 56 -0.66 11.95 -5.27
C ALA A 56 0.62 11.32 -4.72
N ALA A 57 1.07 11.72 -3.52
CA ALA A 57 2.23 11.12 -2.86
C ALA A 57 1.98 9.63 -2.53
N SER A 58 0.75 9.26 -2.13
CA SER A 58 0.36 7.87 -1.90
C SER A 58 0.52 7.02 -3.16
N MET A 59 0.02 7.52 -4.30
CA MET A 59 0.15 6.81 -5.58
C MET A 59 1.59 6.80 -6.11
N ASP A 60 2.35 7.88 -5.91
CA ASP A 60 3.78 7.90 -6.26
C ASP A 60 4.57 6.86 -5.44
N ALA A 61 4.24 6.71 -4.15
CA ALA A 61 4.80 5.67 -3.30
C ALA A 61 4.49 4.25 -3.80
N GLU A 62 3.27 4.01 -4.24
CA GLU A 62 2.86 2.70 -4.80
C GLU A 62 3.63 2.36 -6.07
N LEU A 63 3.92 3.35 -6.91
CA LEU A 63 4.60 3.16 -8.20
C LEU A 63 6.13 3.20 -8.09
N ASN A 64 6.68 3.98 -7.18
CA ASN A 64 8.11 4.28 -7.08
C ASN A 64 8.75 3.90 -5.74
N GLY A 65 7.97 3.35 -4.79
CA GLY A 65 8.44 2.84 -3.51
C GLY A 65 8.34 3.81 -2.34
N ILE A 66 8.43 5.13 -2.58
CA ILE A 66 8.28 6.18 -1.55
C ILE A 66 7.75 7.47 -2.17
N GLY A 67 6.80 8.12 -1.51
CA GLY A 67 6.25 9.42 -1.91
C GLY A 67 6.49 10.51 -0.88
N CYS A 68 6.35 11.77 -1.29
CA CYS A 68 6.49 12.92 -0.39
C CYS A 68 5.42 13.98 -0.66
N CYS A 69 4.78 14.45 0.41
CA CYS A 69 3.91 15.62 0.37
C CYS A 69 4.26 16.60 1.48
N MET A 70 3.93 17.87 1.29
CA MET A 70 4.19 18.92 2.27
C MET A 70 3.00 19.86 2.40
N GLY A 71 2.78 20.35 3.62
CA GLY A 71 1.78 21.36 3.94
C GLY A 71 2.38 22.48 4.79
N SER A 72 2.05 23.72 4.44
CA SER A 72 2.42 24.91 5.22
C SER A 72 1.73 24.89 6.60
N SER A 73 2.17 25.76 7.51
CA SER A 73 1.66 25.84 8.87
C SER A 73 0.14 26.05 8.94
N GLY A 74 -0.50 25.45 9.92
CA GLY A 74 -1.95 25.53 10.13
C GLY A 74 -2.74 24.79 9.05
N PRO A 75 -3.62 25.48 8.30
CA PRO A 75 -4.53 24.82 7.35
C PRO A 75 -3.80 24.00 6.29
N GLY A 76 -2.60 24.41 5.86
CA GLY A 76 -1.86 23.69 4.82
C GLY A 76 -1.59 22.25 5.18
N HIS A 77 -1.00 21.99 6.35
CA HIS A 77 -0.76 20.60 6.74
C HIS A 77 -2.01 19.88 7.28
N VAL A 78 -2.99 20.60 7.82
CA VAL A 78 -4.26 20.00 8.26
C VAL A 78 -5.00 19.34 7.08
N HIS A 79 -4.98 19.97 5.91
CA HIS A 79 -5.60 19.43 4.72
C HIS A 79 -4.97 18.10 4.22
N LEU A 80 -3.72 17.79 4.58
CA LEU A 80 -3.08 16.52 4.22
C LEU A 80 -3.78 15.29 4.84
N ILE A 81 -4.45 15.46 5.98
CA ILE A 81 -4.90 14.37 6.85
C ILE A 81 -5.70 13.31 6.08
N ASN A 82 -6.67 13.72 5.27
CA ASN A 82 -7.55 12.78 4.58
C ASN A 82 -6.77 11.85 3.61
N GLY A 83 -5.89 12.42 2.80
CA GLY A 83 -5.05 11.61 1.91
C GLY A 83 -4.00 10.78 2.68
N LEU A 84 -3.52 11.26 3.85
CA LEU A 84 -2.61 10.48 4.69
C LEU A 84 -3.31 9.28 5.35
N TYR A 85 -4.59 9.39 5.71
CA TYR A 85 -5.38 8.22 6.13
C TYR A 85 -5.41 7.15 5.03
N ASP A 86 -5.67 7.54 3.79
CA ASP A 86 -5.68 6.61 2.67
C ASP A 86 -4.30 5.95 2.48
N ALA A 87 -3.24 6.75 2.45
CA ALA A 87 -1.86 6.26 2.31
C ALA A 87 -1.49 5.26 3.42
N ASN A 88 -1.79 5.61 4.68
CA ASN A 88 -1.46 4.76 5.83
C ASN A 88 -2.25 3.44 5.84
N ARG A 89 -3.55 3.49 5.50
CA ARG A 89 -4.40 2.29 5.38
C ARG A 89 -4.00 1.42 4.19
N SER A 90 -3.54 2.04 3.12
CA SER A 90 -3.02 1.35 1.94
C SER A 90 -1.64 0.73 2.15
N GLY A 91 -0.91 1.14 3.19
CA GLY A 91 0.44 0.68 3.43
C GLY A 91 1.47 1.31 2.49
N ASN A 92 1.20 2.50 1.98
CA ASN A 92 2.08 3.21 1.06
C ASN A 92 3.10 4.06 1.85
N PRO A 93 4.42 3.88 1.64
CA PRO A 93 5.45 4.66 2.30
C PRO A 93 5.40 6.13 1.88
N VAL A 94 4.87 7.00 2.75
CA VAL A 94 4.77 8.44 2.48
C VAL A 94 5.45 9.24 3.57
N ILE A 95 6.32 10.18 3.16
CA ILE A 95 6.86 11.21 4.03
C ILE A 95 6.00 12.46 3.89
N ALA A 96 5.42 12.89 5.01
CA ALA A 96 4.67 14.14 5.07
C ALA A 96 5.43 15.17 5.92
N ILE A 97 5.76 16.32 5.32
CA ILE A 97 6.35 17.45 6.05
C ILE A 97 5.22 18.38 6.45
N ALA A 98 4.90 18.38 7.75
CA ALA A 98 3.96 19.31 8.35
C ALA A 98 4.72 20.53 8.83
N SER A 99 4.87 21.56 7.99
CA SER A 99 5.54 22.77 8.44
C SER A 99 4.73 23.47 9.53
N THR A 100 5.38 24.10 10.47
CA THR A 100 4.74 24.81 11.59
C THR A 100 5.21 26.25 11.66
N CYS A 101 4.51 27.07 12.48
CA CYS A 101 5.02 28.39 12.83
C CYS A 101 6.38 28.28 13.52
N ALA A 102 7.09 29.39 13.60
CA ALA A 102 8.42 29.44 14.22
C ALA A 102 8.36 29.00 15.71
N THR A 103 9.42 28.37 16.19
CA THR A 103 9.49 27.75 17.52
C THR A 103 9.15 28.71 18.67
N HIS A 104 9.57 29.99 18.59
CA HIS A 104 9.28 31.01 19.60
C HIS A 104 7.79 31.41 19.69
N LYS A 105 6.96 30.94 18.76
CA LYS A 105 5.51 31.16 18.72
C LYS A 105 4.71 30.01 19.33
N PHE A 106 5.35 28.88 19.64
CA PHE A 106 4.65 27.74 20.23
C PHE A 106 4.06 28.06 21.59
N GLY A 107 2.78 27.67 21.80
CA GLY A 107 2.03 27.93 23.02
C GLY A 107 1.49 29.36 23.17
N THR A 108 1.60 30.19 22.12
CA THR A 108 1.14 31.58 22.15
C THR A 108 -0.24 31.79 21.48
N HIS A 109 -0.86 30.73 21.00
CA HIS A 109 -2.07 30.77 20.16
C HIS A 109 -1.87 31.57 18.87
N TRP A 110 -0.67 31.43 18.24
CA TRP A 110 -0.41 32.02 16.94
C TRP A 110 -1.46 31.56 15.91
N PHE A 111 -1.91 32.46 15.03
CA PHE A 111 -3.08 32.19 14.16
C PHE A 111 -2.97 30.93 13.27
N GLN A 112 -1.77 30.45 12.99
CA GLN A 112 -1.51 29.21 12.25
C GLN A 112 -0.88 28.12 13.14
N GLU A 113 -0.92 28.29 14.45
CA GLU A 113 -0.41 27.29 15.37
C GLU A 113 -1.34 26.08 15.41
N THR A 114 -0.76 24.91 15.24
CA THR A 114 -1.41 23.61 15.42
C THR A 114 -0.43 22.68 16.11
N ASN A 115 -0.91 21.55 16.59
CA ASN A 115 -0.08 20.50 17.17
C ASN A 115 -0.02 19.29 16.22
N PRO A 116 1.02 19.17 15.35
CA PRO A 116 1.14 18.07 14.42
C PRO A 116 1.15 16.70 15.10
N PHE A 117 1.75 16.60 16.30
CA PHE A 117 1.81 15.34 17.04
C PHE A 117 0.40 14.79 17.33
N LEU A 118 -0.52 15.63 17.78
CA LEU A 118 -1.91 15.21 18.05
C LEU A 118 -2.70 15.00 16.73
N LEU A 119 -2.50 15.87 15.75
CA LEU A 119 -3.26 15.84 14.50
C LEU A 119 -3.04 14.58 13.67
N PHE A 120 -1.78 14.11 13.60
CA PHE A 120 -1.41 13.03 12.69
C PHE A 120 -1.20 11.67 13.38
N GLN A 121 -1.45 11.59 14.67
CA GLN A 121 -1.19 10.38 15.46
C GLN A 121 -1.96 9.16 14.93
N ASP A 122 -3.23 9.32 14.52
CA ASP A 122 -4.05 8.21 14.04
C ASP A 122 -3.82 7.86 12.57
N CYS A 123 -3.31 8.80 11.76
CA CYS A 123 -3.08 8.58 10.33
C CYS A 123 -1.61 8.33 9.96
N SER A 124 -0.75 8.05 10.94
CA SER A 124 0.68 7.81 10.68
C SER A 124 1.27 6.72 11.57
N LYS A 125 2.44 6.20 11.17
CA LYS A 125 3.28 5.28 11.95
C LYS A 125 4.32 6.02 12.79
N TYR A 126 4.65 7.23 12.38
CA TYR A 126 5.61 8.09 13.06
C TYR A 126 5.16 9.55 12.94
N VAL A 127 5.15 10.25 14.06
CA VAL A 127 4.93 11.70 14.05
C VAL A 127 5.71 12.37 15.18
N TYR A 128 6.55 13.35 14.82
CA TYR A 128 7.27 14.19 15.75
C TYR A 128 7.57 15.56 15.13
N VAL A 129 7.94 16.53 15.97
CA VAL A 129 8.33 17.89 15.54
C VAL A 129 9.81 18.09 15.82
N ALA A 130 10.58 18.44 14.81
CA ALA A 130 12.01 18.79 14.95
C ALA A 130 12.14 20.24 15.42
N ASN A 131 12.26 20.46 16.71
CA ASN A 131 12.29 21.79 17.31
C ASN A 131 13.66 22.47 17.24
N THR A 132 14.71 21.74 16.87
CA THR A 132 16.08 22.28 16.71
C THR A 132 16.75 21.68 15.48
N PRO A 133 17.71 22.41 14.84
CA PRO A 133 18.50 21.86 13.74
C PRO A 133 19.22 20.54 14.09
N LYS A 134 19.69 20.43 15.32
CA LYS A 134 20.40 19.24 15.81
C LYS A 134 19.54 17.96 15.83
N GLN A 135 18.23 18.10 16.11
CA GLN A 135 17.30 16.96 16.12
C GLN A 135 16.96 16.47 14.71
N PHE A 136 16.94 17.39 13.74
CA PHE A 136 16.32 17.17 12.42
C PHE A 136 16.81 15.90 11.73
N THR A 137 18.10 15.76 11.52
CA THR A 137 18.65 14.64 10.71
C THR A 137 18.27 13.27 11.27
N THR A 138 18.41 13.10 12.58
CA THR A 138 18.06 11.81 13.23
C THR A 138 16.56 11.52 13.15
N MET A 139 15.72 12.55 13.34
CA MET A 139 14.27 12.40 13.26
C MET A 139 13.81 12.11 11.84
N MET A 140 14.37 12.80 10.86
CA MET A 140 14.08 12.56 9.44
C MET A 140 14.50 11.16 8.99
N GLN A 141 15.68 10.71 9.42
CA GLN A 141 16.14 9.34 9.15
C GLN A 141 15.16 8.30 9.72
N ARG A 142 14.71 8.48 10.96
CA ARG A 142 13.72 7.60 11.57
C ARG A 142 12.37 7.65 10.86
N ALA A 143 11.91 8.83 10.45
CA ALA A 143 10.68 9.00 9.68
C ALA A 143 10.74 8.19 8.38
N ILE A 144 11.79 8.36 7.59
CA ILE A 144 11.97 7.63 6.32
C ILE A 144 12.04 6.12 6.57
N GLN A 145 12.86 5.68 7.53
CA GLN A 145 13.03 4.27 7.82
C GLN A 145 11.72 3.62 8.32
N THR A 146 10.94 4.34 9.13
CA THR A 146 9.62 3.87 9.61
C THR A 146 8.63 3.76 8.44
N ALA A 147 8.54 4.78 7.57
CA ALA A 147 7.63 4.74 6.43
C ALA A 147 7.91 3.52 5.54
N ILE A 148 9.17 3.24 5.24
CA ILE A 148 9.59 2.13 4.38
C ILE A 148 9.31 0.76 5.04
N ASN A 149 9.73 0.58 6.31
CA ASN A 149 9.67 -0.74 6.96
C ASN A 149 8.28 -1.10 7.48
N GLU A 150 7.53 -0.12 7.98
CA GLU A 150 6.18 -0.35 8.49
C GLU A 150 5.10 -0.17 7.42
N LYS A 151 5.50 0.20 6.19
CA LYS A 151 4.59 0.44 5.07
C LYS A 151 3.44 1.35 5.48
N GLY A 152 3.74 2.65 5.54
CA GLY A 152 2.75 3.65 5.95
C GLY A 152 3.30 5.07 5.95
N VAL A 153 2.59 5.95 6.61
CA VAL A 153 2.90 7.38 6.67
C VAL A 153 3.83 7.69 7.82
N ALA A 154 4.85 8.51 7.56
CA ALA A 154 5.64 9.18 8.59
C ALA A 154 5.52 10.70 8.43
N VAL A 155 5.15 11.38 9.52
CA VAL A 155 4.99 12.84 9.55
C VAL A 155 6.12 13.46 10.34
N LEU A 156 6.81 14.43 9.74
CA LEU A 156 7.78 15.27 10.43
C LEU A 156 7.28 16.71 10.48
N GLY A 157 7.00 17.19 11.68
CA GLY A 157 6.75 18.59 11.93
C GLY A 157 8.05 19.39 11.78
N LEU A 158 8.05 20.45 10.98
CA LEU A 158 9.23 21.27 10.71
C LEU A 158 8.90 22.74 10.87
N PRO A 159 9.34 23.39 11.98
CA PRO A 159 9.19 24.84 12.15
C PRO A 159 9.95 25.62 11.08
N GLY A 160 9.34 26.72 10.58
CA GLY A 160 9.93 27.51 9.51
C GLY A 160 11.30 28.14 9.85
N ASP A 161 11.51 28.52 11.10
CA ASP A 161 12.80 29.02 11.59
C ASP A 161 13.87 27.91 11.67
N VAL A 162 13.49 26.68 12.08
CA VAL A 162 14.38 25.53 12.06
C VAL A 162 14.71 25.11 10.63
N ALA A 163 13.74 25.16 9.72
CA ALA A 163 13.95 24.82 8.30
C ALA A 163 15.03 25.70 7.64
N GLY A 164 15.10 26.98 8.01
CA GLY A 164 16.07 27.93 7.48
C GLY A 164 17.41 27.98 8.25
N ALA A 165 17.50 27.33 9.41
CA ALA A 165 18.67 27.40 10.25
C ALA A 165 19.85 26.56 9.71
N ASP A 166 21.08 27.03 9.98
CA ASP A 166 22.29 26.26 9.66
C ASP A 166 22.33 24.95 10.45
N LEU A 167 22.82 23.91 9.82
CA LEU A 167 23.11 22.64 10.51
C LEU A 167 24.34 22.83 11.41
N GLU A 168 24.18 22.51 12.69
CA GLU A 168 25.28 22.57 13.65
C GLU A 168 26.29 21.44 13.46
N GLU A 169 25.79 20.25 13.08
CA GLU A 169 26.60 19.06 12.78
C GLU A 169 26.00 18.32 11.59
N VAL A 170 26.83 17.94 10.63
CA VAL A 170 26.43 17.01 9.57
C VAL A 170 26.72 15.60 10.09
N PRO A 171 25.72 14.79 10.40
CA PRO A 171 25.95 13.41 10.80
C PRO A 171 26.72 12.66 9.73
N THR A 172 27.79 12.00 10.13
CA THR A 172 28.60 11.14 9.24
C THR A 172 27.93 9.82 8.90
N ALA A 173 26.74 9.55 9.45
CA ALA A 173 26.01 8.35 9.17
C ALA A 173 25.67 8.27 7.69
N THR A 174 26.16 7.28 7.04
CA THR A 174 25.71 6.87 5.70
C THR A 174 24.23 6.59 5.78
N GLN A 175 23.47 7.34 5.04
CA GLN A 175 22.02 7.20 5.03
C GLN A 175 21.61 6.13 4.05
N THR A 176 21.84 4.91 4.44
CA THR A 176 21.31 3.76 3.71
C THR A 176 19.95 3.43 4.31
N PHE A 177 18.91 3.72 3.56
CA PHE A 177 17.56 3.32 3.94
C PHE A 177 17.35 1.88 3.47
N LEU A 178 17.24 0.98 4.44
CA LEU A 178 17.08 -0.44 4.15
C LEU A 178 15.61 -0.75 3.85
N ALA A 179 15.40 -1.45 2.75
CA ALA A 179 14.11 -2.04 2.46
C ALA A 179 13.72 -3.08 3.53
N LYS A 180 12.41 -3.30 3.70
CA LYS A 180 11.91 -4.37 4.55
C LYS A 180 12.45 -5.72 4.06
N PRO A 181 12.94 -6.58 4.95
CA PRO A 181 13.35 -7.93 4.55
C PRO A 181 12.19 -8.70 3.93
N VAL A 182 12.46 -9.43 2.86
CA VAL A 182 11.49 -10.38 2.29
C VAL A 182 11.52 -11.63 3.17
N VAL A 183 10.35 -12.05 3.63
CA VAL A 183 10.19 -13.19 4.55
C VAL A 183 9.25 -14.20 3.90
N ARG A 184 9.54 -15.48 4.02
CA ARG A 184 8.63 -16.58 3.67
C ARG A 184 8.42 -17.51 4.86
N PRO A 185 7.34 -18.33 4.88
CA PRO A 185 7.17 -19.38 5.86
C PRO A 185 8.36 -20.35 5.87
N SER A 186 8.65 -20.93 7.02
CA SER A 186 9.67 -21.96 7.17
C SER A 186 9.33 -23.21 6.33
N ASP A 187 10.33 -24.04 6.06
CA ASP A 187 10.10 -25.26 5.28
C ASP A 187 9.08 -26.21 5.95
N SER A 188 9.07 -26.27 7.30
CA SER A 188 8.08 -27.06 8.04
C SER A 188 6.65 -26.50 7.92
N GLU A 189 6.49 -25.17 7.80
CA GLU A 189 5.18 -24.56 7.53
C GLU A 189 4.74 -24.76 6.08
N LEU A 190 5.68 -24.70 5.14
CA LEU A 190 5.41 -25.05 3.74
C LEU A 190 5.01 -26.52 3.57
N ASP A 191 5.60 -27.43 4.33
CA ASP A 191 5.22 -28.85 4.35
C ASP A 191 3.79 -29.04 4.87
N LYS A 192 3.40 -28.31 5.92
CA LYS A 192 2.01 -28.31 6.40
C LYS A 192 1.05 -27.75 5.35
N LEU A 193 1.40 -26.61 4.73
CA LEU A 193 0.58 -26.00 3.69
C LEU A 193 0.41 -26.93 2.49
N SER A 194 1.50 -27.54 2.01
CA SER A 194 1.45 -28.48 0.89
C SER A 194 0.63 -29.72 1.23
N ALA A 195 0.73 -30.25 2.44
CA ALA A 195 -0.06 -31.39 2.89
C ALA A 195 -1.56 -31.09 2.83
N VAL A 196 -2.00 -29.93 3.33
CA VAL A 196 -3.41 -29.50 3.29
C VAL A 196 -3.92 -29.39 1.84
N LEU A 197 -3.12 -28.77 0.95
CA LEU A 197 -3.51 -28.60 -0.45
C LEU A 197 -3.49 -29.91 -1.25
N ASN A 198 -2.56 -30.80 -0.97
CA ASN A 198 -2.46 -32.12 -1.61
C ASN A 198 -3.57 -33.08 -1.11
N ASP A 199 -3.97 -33.00 0.17
CA ASP A 199 -5.09 -33.76 0.73
C ASP A 199 -6.45 -33.31 0.18
N ALA A 200 -6.50 -32.08 -0.36
CA ALA A 200 -7.70 -31.51 -0.95
C ALA A 200 -8.04 -32.04 -2.37
N LYS A 201 -7.58 -33.23 -2.78
CA LYS A 201 -7.69 -33.79 -4.15
C LYS A 201 -9.07 -33.65 -4.79
N ASN A 202 -10.13 -33.95 -4.03
CA ASN A 202 -11.51 -33.93 -4.49
C ASN A 202 -12.29 -32.69 -4.04
N LYS A 203 -11.59 -31.68 -3.52
CA LYS A 203 -12.20 -30.45 -3.02
C LYS A 203 -12.04 -29.33 -4.05
N LYS A 204 -13.02 -28.46 -4.13
CA LYS A 204 -12.98 -27.23 -4.93
C LYS A 204 -12.06 -26.24 -4.22
N ILE A 205 -11.06 -25.73 -4.92
CA ILE A 205 -10.13 -24.70 -4.41
C ILE A 205 -10.35 -23.42 -5.18
N ALA A 206 -10.35 -22.25 -4.51
CA ALA A 206 -10.31 -20.95 -5.14
C ALA A 206 -9.17 -20.11 -4.52
N LEU A 207 -8.56 -19.25 -5.34
CA LEU A 207 -7.53 -18.30 -4.93
C LEU A 207 -8.15 -16.91 -4.83
N TYR A 208 -8.07 -16.26 -3.66
CA TYR A 208 -8.57 -14.90 -3.46
C TYR A 208 -7.39 -13.94 -3.31
N CYS A 209 -7.13 -13.15 -4.34
CA CYS A 209 -5.91 -12.39 -4.54
C CYS A 209 -6.12 -10.90 -4.25
N GLY A 210 -5.29 -10.35 -3.38
CA GLY A 210 -5.27 -8.93 -3.05
C GLY A 210 -4.07 -8.18 -3.63
N HIS A 211 -3.82 -6.98 -3.09
CA HIS A 211 -2.72 -6.12 -3.49
C HIS A 211 -1.34 -6.77 -3.27
N GLY A 212 -1.18 -7.60 -2.26
CA GLY A 212 0.08 -8.32 -2.00
C GLY A 212 0.50 -9.29 -3.12
N CYS A 213 -0.34 -9.49 -4.14
CA CYS A 213 0.00 -10.26 -5.33
C CYS A 213 0.66 -9.42 -6.44
N GLN A 214 0.90 -8.12 -6.23
CA GLN A 214 1.42 -7.19 -7.24
C GLN A 214 2.64 -7.72 -8.00
N TYR A 215 3.58 -8.33 -7.30
CA TYR A 215 4.81 -8.88 -7.91
C TYR A 215 4.80 -10.41 -8.05
N ALA A 216 3.63 -11.03 -7.85
CA ALA A 216 3.46 -12.48 -7.81
C ALA A 216 2.48 -13.01 -8.87
N VAL A 217 2.08 -12.20 -9.86
CA VAL A 217 1.03 -12.56 -10.83
C VAL A 217 1.34 -13.88 -11.53
N LYS A 218 2.58 -14.07 -11.99
CA LYS A 218 3.04 -15.28 -12.68
C LYS A 218 2.99 -16.51 -11.75
N GLU A 219 3.45 -16.35 -10.53
CA GLU A 219 3.48 -17.42 -9.54
C GLU A 219 2.05 -17.82 -9.11
N VAL A 220 1.14 -16.83 -9.00
CA VAL A 220 -0.29 -17.08 -8.72
C VAL A 220 -0.95 -17.83 -9.88
N GLU A 221 -0.68 -17.49 -11.13
CA GLU A 221 -1.18 -18.24 -12.28
C GLU A 221 -0.63 -19.67 -12.33
N GLN A 222 0.65 -19.87 -11.99
CA GLN A 222 1.23 -21.21 -11.87
C GLN A 222 0.59 -22.03 -10.75
N LEU A 223 0.27 -21.38 -9.62
CA LEU A 223 -0.47 -22.02 -8.53
C LEU A 223 -1.90 -22.40 -8.96
N ALA A 224 -2.59 -21.50 -9.66
CA ALA A 224 -3.91 -21.73 -10.23
C ALA A 224 -3.91 -22.91 -11.21
N GLU A 225 -2.90 -22.96 -12.10
CA GLU A 225 -2.70 -24.10 -13.02
C GLU A 225 -2.49 -25.42 -12.25
N THR A 226 -1.60 -25.42 -11.27
CA THR A 226 -1.27 -26.62 -10.47
C THR A 226 -2.47 -27.14 -9.70
N LEU A 227 -3.26 -26.23 -9.12
CA LEU A 227 -4.42 -26.57 -8.29
C LEU A 227 -5.74 -26.65 -9.08
N LYS A 228 -5.76 -26.28 -10.37
CA LYS A 228 -6.95 -26.09 -11.19
C LYS A 228 -7.99 -25.19 -10.49
N ALA A 229 -7.50 -24.07 -9.94
CA ALA A 229 -8.26 -23.16 -9.09
C ALA A 229 -8.57 -21.83 -9.80
N PRO A 230 -9.81 -21.32 -9.74
CA PRO A 230 -10.12 -19.98 -10.23
C PRO A 230 -9.43 -18.90 -9.38
N ILE A 231 -8.97 -17.83 -10.04
CA ILE A 231 -8.40 -16.63 -9.42
C ILE A 231 -9.51 -15.60 -9.29
N VAL A 232 -9.80 -15.21 -8.05
CA VAL A 232 -10.73 -14.15 -7.71
C VAL A 232 -9.93 -12.96 -7.21
N ALA A 233 -10.20 -11.76 -7.72
CA ALA A 233 -9.53 -10.55 -7.26
C ALA A 233 -10.34 -9.83 -6.18
N SER A 234 -9.64 -9.23 -5.22
CA SER A 234 -10.19 -8.13 -4.42
C SER A 234 -10.18 -6.84 -5.27
N PHE A 235 -10.83 -5.77 -4.82
CA PHE A 235 -10.83 -4.49 -5.56
C PHE A 235 -9.41 -4.00 -5.87
N ARG A 236 -8.49 -4.02 -4.91
CA ARG A 236 -7.09 -3.64 -5.13
C ARG A 236 -6.26 -4.71 -5.87
N GLY A 237 -6.71 -5.95 -5.89
CA GLY A 237 -6.09 -7.03 -6.65
C GLY A 237 -6.50 -7.04 -8.13
N LYS A 238 -7.64 -6.40 -8.46
CA LYS A 238 -8.21 -6.41 -9.81
C LYS A 238 -7.22 -5.92 -10.87
N ILE A 239 -6.48 -4.86 -10.59
CA ILE A 239 -5.51 -4.29 -11.53
C ILE A 239 -4.47 -5.30 -12.05
N PHE A 240 -4.17 -6.34 -11.28
CA PHE A 240 -3.19 -7.37 -11.64
C PHE A 240 -3.82 -8.56 -12.37
N PHE A 241 -5.13 -8.79 -12.13
CA PHE A 241 -5.85 -9.99 -12.60
C PHE A 241 -7.06 -9.64 -13.48
N ASP A 242 -7.18 -8.43 -13.99
CA ASP A 242 -8.26 -8.02 -14.89
C ASP A 242 -7.92 -8.39 -16.34
N ARG A 243 -7.92 -9.69 -16.64
CA ARG A 243 -7.48 -10.25 -17.93
C ARG A 243 -8.46 -11.33 -18.39
N THR A 244 -9.11 -11.09 -19.52
CA THR A 244 -10.03 -12.06 -20.14
C THR A 244 -9.30 -13.16 -20.93
N ASP A 245 -8.03 -12.97 -21.23
CA ASP A 245 -7.19 -13.94 -21.95
C ASP A 245 -6.61 -15.05 -21.06
N SER A 246 -6.69 -14.90 -19.73
CA SER A 246 -6.25 -15.93 -18.78
C SER A 246 -7.39 -16.88 -18.42
N PRO A 247 -7.25 -18.22 -18.58
CA PRO A 247 -8.30 -19.18 -18.31
C PRO A 247 -8.59 -19.37 -16.82
N TYR A 248 -7.83 -18.71 -15.93
CA TYR A 248 -7.97 -18.86 -14.49
C TYR A 248 -8.82 -17.77 -13.86
N ILE A 249 -9.06 -16.67 -14.55
CA ILE A 249 -9.72 -15.49 -13.97
C ILE A 249 -11.22 -15.75 -13.77
N ALA A 250 -11.70 -15.40 -12.58
CA ALA A 250 -13.09 -15.51 -12.15
C ALA A 250 -13.76 -14.15 -11.85
N GLY A 251 -13.04 -13.05 -12.13
CA GLY A 251 -13.50 -11.71 -11.82
C GLY A 251 -13.23 -11.30 -10.36
N MET A 252 -14.03 -10.40 -9.82
CA MET A 252 -13.83 -9.77 -8.53
C MET A 252 -14.92 -10.16 -7.53
N ASN A 253 -14.57 -10.28 -6.24
CA ASN A 253 -15.51 -10.44 -5.14
C ASN A 253 -15.63 -9.13 -4.34
N GLY A 254 -16.81 -8.87 -3.76
CA GLY A 254 -17.10 -7.72 -2.91
C GLY A 254 -18.26 -6.86 -3.42
N LEU A 255 -18.43 -5.65 -2.87
CA LEU A 255 -19.55 -4.76 -3.18
C LEU A 255 -19.68 -4.41 -4.68
N LEU A 256 -18.54 -4.30 -5.37
CA LEU A 256 -18.47 -4.06 -6.82
C LEU A 256 -18.10 -5.34 -7.57
N GLY A 257 -18.24 -6.49 -6.91
CA GLY A 257 -17.82 -7.78 -7.44
C GLY A 257 -18.75 -8.36 -8.49
N HIS A 258 -18.26 -9.38 -9.15
CA HIS A 258 -18.97 -10.20 -10.12
C HIS A 258 -19.58 -11.41 -9.42
N ARG A 259 -20.69 -11.91 -9.96
CA ARG A 259 -21.31 -13.11 -9.42
C ARG A 259 -20.34 -14.31 -9.46
N SER A 260 -19.60 -14.46 -10.55
CA SER A 260 -18.58 -15.51 -10.69
C SER A 260 -17.52 -15.49 -9.60
N GLY A 261 -17.01 -14.28 -9.25
CA GLY A 261 -16.05 -14.10 -8.14
C GLY A 261 -16.65 -14.46 -6.78
N TYR A 262 -17.89 -14.04 -6.51
CA TYR A 262 -18.60 -14.43 -5.30
C TYR A 262 -18.83 -15.95 -5.24
N ASP A 263 -19.35 -16.54 -6.32
CA ASP A 263 -19.65 -17.96 -6.41
C ASP A 263 -18.38 -18.82 -6.29
N ALA A 264 -17.26 -18.38 -6.86
CA ALA A 264 -15.98 -19.04 -6.68
C ALA A 264 -15.56 -19.11 -5.20
N CYS A 265 -15.65 -18.00 -4.47
CA CYS A 265 -15.33 -17.98 -3.05
C CYS A 265 -16.32 -18.80 -2.21
N ALA A 266 -17.63 -18.68 -2.50
CA ALA A 266 -18.68 -19.32 -1.71
C ALA A 266 -18.78 -20.85 -1.92
N LYS A 267 -18.55 -21.30 -3.16
CA LYS A 267 -18.64 -22.71 -3.56
C LYS A 267 -17.34 -23.51 -3.38
N ALA A 268 -16.21 -22.81 -3.14
CA ALA A 268 -14.95 -23.50 -2.85
C ALA A 268 -15.02 -24.24 -1.50
N ASP A 269 -14.46 -25.43 -1.41
CA ASP A 269 -14.26 -26.12 -0.14
C ASP A 269 -13.03 -25.57 0.61
N VAL A 270 -12.04 -25.09 -0.15
CA VAL A 270 -10.82 -24.45 0.35
C VAL A 270 -10.64 -23.11 -0.34
N LEU A 271 -10.60 -22.01 0.44
CA LEU A 271 -10.28 -20.67 -0.03
C LEU A 271 -8.87 -20.30 0.40
N VAL A 272 -8.00 -20.03 -0.58
CA VAL A 272 -6.63 -19.55 -0.33
C VAL A 272 -6.60 -18.04 -0.53
N MET A 273 -6.48 -17.29 0.55
CA MET A 273 -6.36 -15.83 0.54
C MET A 273 -4.89 -15.44 0.41
N LEU A 274 -4.55 -14.68 -0.62
CA LEU A 274 -3.19 -14.28 -0.98
C LEU A 274 -3.04 -12.77 -0.92
N GLY A 275 -2.26 -12.27 0.03
CA GLY A 275 -1.93 -10.84 0.15
C GLY A 275 -3.16 -9.94 0.18
N THR A 276 -4.20 -10.31 0.94
CA THR A 276 -5.47 -9.58 1.01
C THR A 276 -5.97 -9.38 2.44
N ASP A 277 -6.33 -8.15 2.76
CA ASP A 277 -7.07 -7.74 3.95
C ASP A 277 -8.45 -7.20 3.56
N PHE A 278 -9.17 -7.98 2.76
CA PHE A 278 -10.49 -7.59 2.24
C PHE A 278 -11.47 -7.28 3.39
N PRO A 279 -12.03 -6.05 3.45
CA PRO A 279 -12.70 -5.57 4.67
C PRO A 279 -14.09 -6.14 4.92
N TYR A 280 -14.77 -6.68 3.90
CA TYR A 280 -16.17 -7.06 3.98
C TYR A 280 -16.31 -8.57 4.26
N ALA A 281 -16.34 -8.93 5.54
CA ALA A 281 -16.39 -10.31 5.99
C ALA A 281 -17.64 -11.08 5.50
N GLU A 282 -18.73 -10.38 5.19
CA GLU A 282 -19.96 -10.96 4.66
C GLU A 282 -19.82 -11.61 3.29
N PHE A 283 -18.79 -11.24 2.52
CA PHE A 283 -18.48 -11.86 1.22
C PHE A 283 -17.50 -13.03 1.34
N LEU A 284 -17.03 -13.34 2.54
CA LEU A 284 -16.14 -14.48 2.78
C LEU A 284 -16.93 -15.70 3.26
N PRO A 285 -16.57 -16.91 2.87
CA PRO A 285 -17.27 -18.11 3.28
C PRO A 285 -17.09 -18.37 4.79
N LYS A 286 -18.13 -18.91 5.44
CA LYS A 286 -18.14 -19.15 6.90
C LYS A 286 -17.83 -20.60 7.29
N LYS A 287 -17.97 -21.54 6.35
CA LYS A 287 -17.88 -23.00 6.63
C LYS A 287 -16.73 -23.68 5.91
N ASN A 288 -16.03 -22.97 5.04
CA ASN A 288 -14.98 -23.50 4.20
C ASN A 288 -13.64 -23.46 4.96
N ILE A 289 -12.70 -24.27 4.54
CA ILE A 289 -11.32 -24.16 5.01
C ILE A 289 -10.73 -22.87 4.43
N ILE A 290 -10.25 -21.98 5.29
CA ILE A 290 -9.59 -20.74 4.87
C ILE A 290 -8.09 -20.82 5.20
N ILE A 291 -7.29 -20.68 4.15
CA ILE A 291 -5.84 -20.53 4.23
C ILE A 291 -5.53 -19.07 3.92
N GLN A 292 -4.73 -18.39 4.74
CA GLN A 292 -4.32 -17.00 4.47
C GLN A 292 -2.80 -16.88 4.47
N ILE A 293 -2.25 -16.28 3.42
CA ILE A 293 -0.84 -15.98 3.25
C ILE A 293 -0.71 -14.46 3.10
N ASP A 294 0.03 -13.81 4.00
CA ASP A 294 0.27 -12.36 3.95
C ASP A 294 1.62 -12.02 4.58
N GLU A 295 2.28 -10.99 4.06
CA GLU A 295 3.56 -10.50 4.61
C GLU A 295 3.39 -9.84 5.99
N ARG A 296 2.17 -9.43 6.34
CA ARG A 296 1.81 -8.80 7.61
C ARG A 296 1.09 -9.80 8.51
N PRO A 297 1.77 -10.37 9.50
CA PRO A 297 1.17 -11.39 10.37
C PRO A 297 0.00 -10.86 11.21
N ASP A 298 -0.04 -9.55 11.49
CA ASP A 298 -1.08 -8.89 12.28
C ASP A 298 -2.46 -8.86 11.60
N ILE A 299 -2.52 -9.05 10.28
CA ILE A 299 -3.79 -9.07 9.55
C ILE A 299 -4.35 -10.48 9.32
N ILE A 300 -3.54 -11.52 9.53
CA ILE A 300 -3.97 -12.90 9.36
C ILE A 300 -5.09 -13.21 10.39
N GLY A 301 -6.23 -13.68 9.89
CA GLY A 301 -7.41 -13.97 10.73
C GLY A 301 -8.26 -12.76 11.13
N ARG A 302 -7.88 -11.55 10.74
CA ARG A 302 -8.60 -10.32 11.14
C ARG A 302 -10.01 -10.22 10.56
N ARG A 303 -10.26 -10.80 9.39
CA ARG A 303 -11.53 -10.67 8.65
C ARG A 303 -12.36 -11.94 8.58
N ALA A 304 -11.74 -13.08 8.74
CA ALA A 304 -12.38 -14.38 8.71
C ALA A 304 -11.72 -15.32 9.71
N LYS A 305 -12.43 -16.37 10.12
CA LYS A 305 -11.82 -17.47 10.86
C LYS A 305 -10.88 -18.22 9.90
N VAL A 306 -9.58 -18.01 10.06
CA VAL A 306 -8.56 -18.69 9.28
C VAL A 306 -8.18 -19.99 9.94
N ASP A 307 -8.22 -21.10 9.19
CA ASP A 307 -7.82 -22.41 9.69
C ASP A 307 -6.30 -22.59 9.61
N TYR A 308 -5.65 -22.00 8.59
CA TYR A 308 -4.20 -22.03 8.40
C TYR A 308 -3.68 -20.66 7.99
N GLY A 309 -2.89 -20.03 8.85
CA GLY A 309 -2.26 -18.73 8.60
C GLY A 309 -0.75 -18.87 8.40
N PHE A 310 -0.21 -18.23 7.36
CA PHE A 310 1.22 -18.24 7.04
C PHE A 310 1.74 -16.82 6.80
N ALA A 311 2.71 -16.39 7.60
CA ALA A 311 3.33 -15.09 7.43
C ALA A 311 4.42 -15.16 6.35
N GLY A 312 4.25 -14.42 5.26
CA GLY A 312 5.25 -14.39 4.19
C GLY A 312 4.82 -13.61 2.95
N ASP A 313 5.80 -13.21 2.18
CA ASP A 313 5.62 -12.67 0.84
C ASP A 313 4.93 -13.70 -0.06
N VAL A 314 3.97 -13.25 -0.86
CA VAL A 314 3.17 -14.15 -1.71
C VAL A 314 4.03 -14.83 -2.77
N LYS A 315 4.92 -14.08 -3.43
CA LYS A 315 5.77 -14.60 -4.50
C LYS A 315 6.73 -15.67 -3.99
N ASP A 316 7.49 -15.33 -2.93
CA ASP A 316 8.49 -16.23 -2.38
C ASP A 316 7.86 -17.47 -1.74
N THR A 317 6.69 -17.29 -1.11
CA THR A 317 5.93 -18.40 -0.55
C THR A 317 5.45 -19.36 -1.64
N ILE A 318 4.82 -18.86 -2.71
CA ILE A 318 4.35 -19.69 -3.82
C ILE A 318 5.52 -20.36 -4.53
N THR A 319 6.60 -19.65 -4.80
CA THR A 319 7.81 -20.19 -5.44
C THR A 319 8.35 -21.39 -4.67
N ALA A 320 8.42 -21.31 -3.34
CA ALA A 320 8.90 -22.39 -2.50
C ALA A 320 7.86 -23.52 -2.30
N LEU A 321 6.57 -23.22 -2.44
CA LEU A 321 5.46 -24.17 -2.30
C LEU A 321 5.25 -25.04 -3.54
N LEU A 322 5.34 -24.47 -4.75
CA LEU A 322 5.04 -25.15 -6.01
C LEU A 322 5.73 -26.51 -6.17
N PRO A 323 7.04 -26.68 -5.87
CA PRO A 323 7.70 -27.98 -5.96
C PRO A 323 7.17 -29.05 -5.02
N LYS A 324 6.40 -28.67 -3.99
CA LYS A 324 5.83 -29.56 -2.97
C LYS A 324 4.38 -29.97 -3.29
N LEU A 325 3.79 -29.40 -4.35
CA LEU A 325 2.41 -29.64 -4.75
C LEU A 325 2.31 -30.75 -5.80
N THR A 326 1.26 -31.55 -5.69
CA THR A 326 0.86 -32.51 -6.71
C THR A 326 -0.12 -31.85 -7.69
N PRO A 327 0.21 -31.74 -8.99
CA PRO A 327 -0.71 -31.16 -9.97
C PRO A 327 -2.05 -31.89 -10.02
N ARG A 328 -3.13 -31.13 -10.10
CA ARG A 328 -4.49 -31.65 -10.20
C ARG A 328 -4.90 -31.82 -11.65
N THR A 329 -5.80 -32.76 -11.91
CA THR A 329 -6.32 -33.08 -13.25
C THR A 329 -7.77 -32.63 -13.46
N ASP A 330 -8.58 -32.58 -12.39
CA ASP A 330 -9.96 -32.10 -12.46
C ASP A 330 -10.02 -30.59 -12.47
N ASP A 331 -10.45 -30.03 -13.58
CA ASP A 331 -10.60 -28.59 -13.82
C ASP A 331 -12.08 -28.16 -13.97
N SER A 332 -13.02 -29.03 -13.64
CA SER A 332 -14.46 -28.78 -13.82
C SER A 332 -14.92 -27.52 -13.10
N PHE A 333 -14.54 -27.35 -11.83
CA PHE A 333 -14.88 -26.16 -11.05
C PHE A 333 -14.30 -24.88 -11.65
N LEU A 334 -13.02 -24.91 -12.07
CA LEU A 334 -12.38 -23.78 -12.74
C LEU A 334 -13.12 -23.40 -14.01
N LYS A 335 -13.43 -24.37 -14.87
CA LYS A 335 -14.15 -24.14 -16.14
C LYS A 335 -15.54 -23.55 -15.94
N ASP A 336 -16.29 -24.08 -14.97
CA ASP A 336 -17.63 -23.58 -14.66
C ASP A 336 -17.60 -22.12 -14.22
N ILE A 337 -16.72 -21.77 -13.29
CA ILE A 337 -16.59 -20.41 -12.80
C ILE A 337 -16.04 -19.46 -13.88
N HIS A 338 -15.05 -19.88 -14.65
CA HIS A 338 -14.50 -19.05 -15.73
C HIS A 338 -15.55 -18.81 -16.83
N LYS A 339 -16.38 -19.78 -17.15
CA LYS A 339 -17.51 -19.60 -18.07
C LYS A 339 -18.50 -18.56 -17.56
N GLU A 340 -18.88 -18.61 -16.26
CA GLU A 340 -19.75 -17.59 -15.65
C GLU A 340 -19.14 -16.18 -15.78
N TYR A 341 -17.82 -16.06 -15.63
CA TYR A 341 -17.10 -14.80 -15.81
C TYR A 341 -17.17 -14.29 -17.25
N LEU A 342 -16.88 -15.13 -18.24
CA LEU A 342 -16.94 -14.76 -19.66
C LEU A 342 -18.35 -14.40 -20.13
N ASP A 343 -19.36 -15.09 -19.64
CA ASP A 343 -20.76 -14.79 -19.96
C ASP A 343 -21.17 -13.40 -19.42
N LEU A 344 -20.65 -13.02 -18.24
CA LEU A 344 -20.84 -11.67 -17.68
C LEU A 344 -20.12 -10.61 -18.50
N GLU A 345 -18.83 -10.81 -18.82
CA GLU A 345 -18.04 -9.86 -19.63
C GLU A 345 -18.72 -9.59 -20.99
N LYS A 346 -19.20 -10.65 -21.65
CA LYS A 346 -19.99 -10.52 -22.87
C LYS A 346 -21.26 -9.69 -22.67
N SER A 347 -21.97 -9.91 -21.56
CA SER A 347 -23.17 -9.15 -21.21
C SER A 347 -22.87 -7.67 -20.99
N LEU A 348 -21.75 -7.33 -20.35
CA LEU A 348 -21.30 -5.95 -20.15
C LEU A 348 -20.91 -5.29 -21.48
N ASP A 349 -20.20 -5.99 -22.35
CA ASP A 349 -19.87 -5.54 -23.70
C ASP A 349 -21.13 -5.24 -24.53
N ASP A 350 -22.14 -6.11 -24.49
CA ASP A 350 -23.40 -5.92 -25.18
C ASP A 350 -24.17 -4.73 -24.60
N TYR A 351 -24.08 -4.48 -23.28
CA TYR A 351 -24.68 -3.31 -22.65
C TYR A 351 -24.03 -2.00 -23.13
N THR A 352 -22.70 -1.95 -23.21
CA THR A 352 -21.98 -0.75 -23.69
C THR A 352 -22.26 -0.42 -25.15
N LYS A 353 -22.59 -1.43 -25.99
CA LYS A 353 -22.94 -1.27 -27.42
C LYS A 353 -24.38 -0.84 -27.62
N ARG A 354 -25.25 -0.85 -26.60
CA ARG A 354 -26.64 -0.40 -26.72
C ARG A 354 -26.68 1.10 -27.02
N LYS A 355 -27.21 1.48 -28.21
CA LYS A 355 -27.49 2.87 -28.48
C LYS A 355 -28.53 3.36 -27.47
N LEU A 356 -28.15 4.32 -26.64
CA LEU A 356 -29.10 5.03 -25.79
C LEU A 356 -30.17 5.64 -26.70
N LYS A 357 -31.42 5.14 -26.62
CA LYS A 357 -32.55 5.82 -27.21
C LYS A 357 -32.67 7.16 -26.51
N ARG A 358 -32.28 8.25 -27.19
CA ARG A 358 -32.61 9.59 -26.72
C ARG A 358 -34.13 9.65 -26.59
N THR A 359 -34.61 9.67 -25.35
CA THR A 359 -35.98 10.14 -25.09
C THR A 359 -36.04 11.59 -25.52
N LYS A 360 -36.88 11.87 -26.53
CA LYS A 360 -37.20 13.22 -27.00
C LYS A 360 -37.89 14.00 -25.89
#